data_b0816e16d0c5e2b1664b0766b85fbac4
#
_entry.id   b0816e16d0c5e2b1664b0766b85fbac4
#
_cell.length_a   1.000
_cell.length_b   1.000
_cell.length_c   1.000
_cell.angle_alpha   90.00
_cell.angle_beta   90.00
_cell.angle_gamma   90.00
#
_symmetry.space_group_name_H-M   'P 1'
#
loop_
_entity.id
_entity.type
_entity.pdbx_description
1 polymer ?
#
loop_
_entity_poly.entity_id
_entity_poly.type
_entity_poly.pdbx_seq_one_letter_code
_entity_poly.pdbx_strand_id
1 'polypeptide(L)'
;MPFGKKSAQRTGRRSLGVTAASLLAAASLILSLAGCSVDTVAPAGVRDDAKGEAGPVDCRRVKCIALTFDAGPGKDTPRLLDILKEERVPATFFLLGKNHVVRHPDVVRRIAAEGHEVANHTWTHQVLTDIEPDEIRQELSRTQDAIAKITGRKPTLMRPPQGRTDDTVSEISRELGLAQVLWSVTAKDYSTTDSDLIRERTLDGADKDGIILLHDIYDGTVPAVPGIIKELKKRGFTFVTVPQLMAPAKAEPGTVYRP
;
A
#
# COMPACT_ATOMS: atom_id res chain seq x y z
N MET A 1 -46.04 -69.75 36.96
CA MET A 1 -47.03 -70.67 36.37
C MET A 1 -47.80 -69.94 35.30
N PRO A 2 -48.24 -70.58 34.27
CA PRO A 2 -47.45 -71.25 33.20
C PRO A 2 -48.00 -70.93 31.80
N PHE A 3 -47.29 -71.47 30.80
CA PHE A 3 -47.79 -71.94 29.51
C PHE A 3 -48.14 -70.86 28.44
N GLY A 4 -47.72 -70.93 27.24
CA GLY A 4 -47.11 -71.98 26.45
C GLY A 4 -47.36 -71.75 24.97
N LYS A 5 -46.39 -72.04 24.15
CA LYS A 5 -46.42 -72.68 22.80
C LYS A 5 -47.44 -72.12 21.75
N LYS A 6 -47.14 -71.99 20.57
CA LYS A 6 -46.39 -72.74 19.53
C LYS A 6 -46.36 -71.93 18.18
N SER A 7 -45.29 -72.01 17.54
CA SER A 7 -44.96 -72.23 16.12
C SER A 7 -46.07 -72.31 15.07
N ALA A 8 -45.87 -71.63 13.92
CA ALA A 8 -45.96 -72.26 12.59
C ALA A 8 -45.26 -71.41 11.55
N GLN A 9 -44.34 -72.06 10.87
CA GLN A 9 -43.76 -71.66 9.58
C GLN A 9 -44.82 -71.69 8.50
N ARG A 10 -44.76 -70.75 7.58
CA ARG A 10 -45.06 -71.03 6.16
C ARG A 10 -44.38 -70.09 5.20
N THR A 11 -43.69 -70.72 4.31
CA THR A 11 -43.01 -70.36 3.09
C THR A 11 -43.89 -69.54 2.09
N GLY A 12 -43.27 -68.62 1.37
CA GLY A 12 -43.73 -68.40 0.04
C GLY A 12 -43.52 -67.01 -0.60
N ARG A 13 -42.60 -67.05 -1.53
CA ARG A 13 -42.58 -66.32 -2.81
C ARG A 13 -42.08 -64.87 -2.88
N ARG A 14 -41.02 -64.76 -3.64
CA ARG A 14 -40.38 -63.61 -4.25
C ARG A 14 -41.35 -62.74 -5.03
N SER A 15 -41.23 -61.44 -4.93
CA SER A 15 -41.47 -60.52 -6.03
C SER A 15 -40.44 -59.39 -5.97
N LEU A 16 -39.70 -59.29 -7.06
CA LEU A 16 -38.78 -58.14 -7.32
C LEU A 16 -39.63 -56.88 -7.50
N GLY A 17 -39.45 -55.91 -6.64
CA GLY A 17 -39.92 -54.55 -6.82
C GLY A 17 -38.73 -53.65 -7.01
N VAL A 18 -38.51 -53.21 -8.25
CA VAL A 18 -37.53 -52.19 -8.59
C VAL A 18 -38.08 -50.85 -8.14
N THR A 19 -37.55 -50.30 -7.07
CA THR A 19 -37.82 -48.91 -6.68
C THR A 19 -36.71 -48.03 -7.21
N ALA A 20 -37.06 -47.24 -8.23
CA ALA A 20 -36.22 -46.17 -8.76
C ALA A 20 -36.01 -45.11 -7.70
N ALA A 21 -34.81 -45.00 -7.20
CA ALA A 21 -34.39 -43.90 -6.32
C ALA A 21 -34.04 -42.69 -7.18
N SER A 22 -34.95 -41.71 -7.18
CA SER A 22 -34.72 -40.40 -7.82
C SER A 22 -33.71 -39.64 -6.97
N LEU A 23 -32.46 -39.55 -7.44
CA LEU A 23 -31.43 -38.65 -6.91
C LEU A 23 -31.75 -37.23 -7.39
N LEU A 24 -32.35 -36.42 -6.51
CA LEU A 24 -32.42 -34.97 -6.64
C LEU A 24 -31.04 -34.43 -6.33
N ALA A 25 -30.26 -34.15 -7.37
CA ALA A 25 -29.04 -33.36 -7.24
C ALA A 25 -29.42 -31.91 -7.00
N ALA A 26 -29.35 -31.45 -5.75
CA ALA A 26 -29.43 -30.05 -5.41
C ALA A 26 -28.10 -29.38 -5.85
N ALA A 27 -28.11 -28.75 -7.02
CA ALA A 27 -27.04 -27.89 -7.45
C ALA A 27 -27.08 -26.62 -6.59
N SER A 28 -26.28 -26.58 -5.53
CA SER A 28 -26.03 -25.36 -4.77
C SER A 28 -25.20 -24.41 -5.63
N LEU A 29 -25.85 -23.43 -6.22
CA LEU A 29 -25.21 -22.33 -6.92
C LEU A 29 -24.51 -21.47 -5.84
N ILE A 30 -23.22 -21.73 -5.58
CA ILE A 30 -22.39 -20.86 -4.77
C ILE A 30 -22.13 -19.63 -5.65
N LEU A 31 -22.92 -18.57 -5.41
CA LEU A 31 -22.66 -17.25 -5.95
C LEU A 31 -21.40 -16.72 -5.24
N SER A 32 -20.24 -16.97 -5.83
CA SER A 32 -18.99 -16.34 -5.41
C SER A 32 -19.15 -14.84 -5.63
N LEU A 33 -19.37 -14.08 -4.58
CA LEU A 33 -19.12 -12.65 -4.57
C LEU A 33 -17.61 -12.47 -4.75
N ALA A 34 -17.17 -12.43 -5.99
CA ALA A 34 -15.84 -11.97 -6.36
C ALA A 34 -15.80 -10.47 -6.02
N GLY A 35 -15.45 -10.13 -4.80
CA GLY A 35 -14.98 -8.79 -4.49
C GLY A 35 -13.76 -8.57 -5.37
N CYS A 36 -13.79 -7.56 -6.24
CA CYS A 36 -12.64 -7.13 -7.02
C CYS A 36 -11.57 -6.66 -6.04
N SER A 37 -10.72 -7.56 -5.58
CA SER A 37 -9.48 -7.21 -4.91
C SER A 37 -8.44 -7.06 -6.00
N VAL A 38 -7.89 -5.86 -6.14
CA VAL A 38 -6.75 -5.63 -7.05
C VAL A 38 -5.56 -6.45 -6.55
N ASP A 39 -4.94 -7.19 -7.46
CA ASP A 39 -3.74 -7.95 -7.13
C ASP A 39 -2.60 -7.02 -6.74
N THR A 40 -1.96 -7.31 -5.62
CA THR A 40 -0.83 -6.52 -5.13
C THR A 40 0.46 -7.31 -5.22
N VAL A 41 1.56 -6.60 -5.51
CA VAL A 41 2.90 -7.16 -5.64
C VAL A 41 3.77 -6.68 -4.49
N ALA A 42 4.49 -7.59 -3.83
CA ALA A 42 5.43 -7.21 -2.78
C ALA A 42 6.68 -6.55 -3.39
N PRO A 43 7.09 -5.36 -2.92
CA PRO A 43 8.32 -4.68 -3.38
C PRO A 43 9.57 -5.56 -3.27
N ALA A 44 9.68 -6.35 -2.20
CA ALA A 44 10.78 -7.27 -1.97
C ALA A 44 10.82 -8.39 -3.02
N GLY A 45 9.67 -8.92 -3.45
CA GLY A 45 9.60 -9.98 -4.46
C GLY A 45 10.19 -9.54 -5.79
N VAL A 46 9.75 -8.39 -6.32
CA VAL A 46 10.29 -7.88 -7.60
C VAL A 46 11.77 -7.53 -7.50
N ARG A 47 12.24 -7.05 -6.36
CA ARG A 47 13.66 -6.78 -6.09
C ARG A 47 14.48 -8.06 -6.16
N ASP A 48 14.02 -9.11 -5.49
CA ASP A 48 14.78 -10.36 -5.31
C ASP A 48 14.84 -11.16 -6.61
N ASP A 49 13.83 -11.04 -7.48
CA ASP A 49 13.79 -11.65 -8.82
C ASP A 49 14.61 -10.86 -9.85
N ALA A 50 14.91 -9.60 -9.60
CA ALA A 50 15.62 -8.75 -10.55
C ALA A 50 17.12 -9.03 -10.57
N LYS A 51 17.69 -9.03 -11.79
CA LYS A 51 19.14 -9.11 -12.01
C LYS A 51 19.76 -7.70 -12.00
N GLY A 52 20.98 -7.60 -11.47
CA GLY A 52 21.73 -6.35 -11.47
C GLY A 52 22.17 -5.90 -10.08
N GLU A 53 22.82 -4.75 -10.04
CA GLU A 53 23.30 -4.14 -8.81
C GLU A 53 22.22 -3.25 -8.19
N ALA A 54 22.05 -3.36 -6.88
CA ALA A 54 21.02 -2.63 -6.12
C ALA A 54 21.34 -1.13 -5.90
N GLY A 55 22.47 -0.65 -6.39
CA GLY A 55 22.91 0.72 -6.10
C GLY A 55 23.57 0.85 -4.72
N PRO A 56 23.52 2.03 -4.08
CA PRO A 56 24.28 2.29 -2.84
C PRO A 56 23.82 1.46 -1.64
N VAL A 57 22.58 0.99 -1.63
CA VAL A 57 22.01 0.12 -0.57
C VAL A 57 21.41 -1.12 -1.21
N ASP A 58 21.87 -2.30 -0.81
CA ASP A 58 21.30 -3.59 -1.24
C ASP A 58 20.37 -4.15 -0.17
N CYS A 59 19.07 -3.94 -0.33
CA CYS A 59 18.03 -4.39 0.60
C CYS A 59 17.87 -5.91 0.67
N ARG A 60 18.47 -6.67 -0.24
CA ARG A 60 18.58 -8.14 -0.11
C ARG A 60 19.50 -8.54 1.05
N ARG A 61 20.50 -7.68 1.35
CA ARG A 61 21.58 -7.93 2.33
C ARG A 61 21.38 -7.22 3.66
N VAL A 62 20.64 -6.10 3.68
CA VAL A 62 20.40 -5.29 4.88
C VAL A 62 18.91 -5.21 5.18
N LYS A 63 18.57 -4.85 6.42
CA LYS A 63 17.19 -4.68 6.87
C LYS A 63 16.68 -3.30 6.48
N CYS A 64 16.11 -3.18 5.28
CA CYS A 64 15.57 -1.91 4.77
C CYS A 64 14.17 -1.60 5.30
N ILE A 65 13.85 -0.29 5.34
CA ILE A 65 12.52 0.24 5.58
C ILE A 65 12.36 1.58 4.85
N ALA A 66 11.20 1.83 4.25
CA ALA A 66 10.91 3.10 3.60
C ALA A 66 10.01 3.97 4.51
N LEU A 67 10.50 5.20 4.81
CA LEU A 67 9.71 6.21 5.49
C LEU A 67 9.01 7.07 4.44
N THR A 68 7.67 7.17 4.53
CA THR A 68 6.89 7.90 3.52
C THR A 68 5.93 8.90 4.17
N PHE A 69 5.73 10.05 3.49
CA PHE A 69 4.88 11.13 3.96
C PHE A 69 3.86 11.50 2.88
N ASP A 70 2.58 11.51 3.25
CA ASP A 70 1.47 11.80 2.36
C ASP A 70 0.88 13.19 2.59
N ALA A 71 0.20 13.69 1.58
CA ALA A 71 -0.63 14.89 1.60
C ALA A 71 0.12 16.23 1.82
N GLY A 72 1.45 16.21 1.89
CA GLY A 72 2.28 17.41 1.95
C GLY A 72 2.49 18.12 0.58
N PRO A 73 3.39 19.14 0.54
CA PRO A 73 4.06 19.72 1.69
C PRO A 73 3.15 20.62 2.54
N GLY A 74 3.36 20.60 3.86
CA GLY A 74 2.66 21.43 4.83
C GLY A 74 3.58 22.43 5.55
N LYS A 75 3.04 23.08 6.59
CA LYS A 75 3.79 24.07 7.39
C LYS A 75 5.03 23.49 8.09
N ASP A 76 4.97 22.21 8.47
CA ASP A 76 6.03 21.52 9.23
C ASP A 76 6.99 20.75 8.34
N THR A 77 6.74 20.65 7.03
CA THR A 77 7.63 19.97 6.08
C THR A 77 9.07 20.53 6.09
N PRO A 78 9.31 21.86 6.16
CA PRO A 78 10.68 22.38 6.26
C PRO A 78 11.44 21.86 7.48
N ARG A 79 10.79 21.77 8.64
CA ARG A 79 11.36 21.20 9.87
C ARG A 79 11.61 19.70 9.74
N LEU A 80 10.69 18.97 9.10
CA LEU A 80 10.89 17.56 8.81
C LEU A 80 12.14 17.34 7.94
N LEU A 81 12.34 18.15 6.91
CA LEU A 81 13.53 18.06 6.04
C LEU A 81 14.82 18.33 6.81
N ASP A 82 14.81 19.28 7.76
CA ASP A 82 15.97 19.51 8.64
C ASP A 82 16.30 18.25 9.46
N ILE A 83 15.30 17.60 10.06
CA ILE A 83 15.45 16.34 10.81
C ILE A 83 16.00 15.22 9.92
N LEU A 84 15.41 15.01 8.75
CA LEU A 84 15.84 13.96 7.81
C LEU A 84 17.28 14.17 7.34
N LYS A 85 17.67 15.43 7.11
CA LYS A 85 19.03 15.80 6.72
C LYS A 85 20.04 15.56 7.86
N GLU A 86 19.74 15.99 9.08
CA GLU A 86 20.57 15.76 10.27
C GLU A 86 20.77 14.26 10.50
N GLU A 87 19.70 13.50 10.40
CA GLU A 87 19.70 12.05 10.57
C GLU A 87 20.23 11.27 9.35
N ARG A 88 20.45 11.92 8.21
CA ARG A 88 20.85 11.32 6.92
C ARG A 88 19.89 10.21 6.48
N VAL A 89 18.61 10.48 6.57
CA VAL A 89 17.52 9.55 6.25
C VAL A 89 16.84 10.00 4.96
N PRO A 90 16.92 9.23 3.86
CA PRO A 90 16.08 9.47 2.70
C PRO A 90 14.63 9.05 2.98
N ALA A 91 13.69 9.72 2.31
CA ALA A 91 12.26 9.44 2.43
C ALA A 91 11.56 9.55 1.07
N THR A 92 10.29 9.13 1.01
CA THR A 92 9.44 9.34 -0.16
C THR A 92 8.24 10.20 0.23
N PHE A 93 7.98 11.25 -0.54
CA PHE A 93 6.89 12.19 -0.31
C PHE A 93 5.84 12.05 -1.41
N PHE A 94 4.63 11.64 -1.06
CA PHE A 94 3.47 11.59 -1.94
C PHE A 94 2.70 12.91 -1.81
N LEU A 95 2.90 13.81 -2.77
CA LEU A 95 2.48 15.20 -2.65
C LEU A 95 1.14 15.47 -3.31
N LEU A 96 0.31 16.30 -2.66
CA LEU A 96 -0.94 16.83 -3.19
C LEU A 96 -0.70 18.06 -4.08
N GLY A 97 -1.38 18.09 -5.23
CA GLY A 97 -1.17 19.13 -6.23
C GLY A 97 -1.67 20.52 -5.83
N LYS A 98 -3.00 20.69 -5.69
CA LYS A 98 -3.72 21.97 -5.69
C LYS A 98 -3.29 22.96 -4.61
N ASN A 99 -3.32 22.53 -3.36
CA ASN A 99 -3.10 23.41 -2.22
C ASN A 99 -1.73 23.24 -1.56
N HIS A 100 -0.92 22.35 -2.06
CA HIS A 100 0.36 21.97 -1.48
C HIS A 100 1.51 22.23 -2.48
N VAL A 101 1.65 21.42 -3.52
CA VAL A 101 2.72 21.60 -4.54
C VAL A 101 2.69 23.00 -5.14
N VAL A 102 1.51 23.49 -5.56
CA VAL A 102 1.39 24.82 -6.21
C VAL A 102 1.72 25.95 -5.24
N ARG A 103 1.36 25.81 -3.95
CA ARG A 103 1.59 26.87 -2.95
C ARG A 103 2.98 26.87 -2.33
N HIS A 104 3.67 25.72 -2.36
CA HIS A 104 4.96 25.56 -1.71
C HIS A 104 6.05 25.02 -2.68
N PRO A 105 6.25 25.66 -3.87
CA PRO A 105 7.16 25.15 -4.90
C PRO A 105 8.61 25.07 -4.41
N ASP A 106 9.02 25.96 -3.49
CA ASP A 106 10.39 25.95 -2.95
C ASP A 106 10.64 24.76 -2.02
N VAL A 107 9.60 24.35 -1.25
CA VAL A 107 9.67 23.16 -0.41
C VAL A 107 9.73 21.90 -1.28
N VAL A 108 8.92 21.81 -2.34
CA VAL A 108 8.98 20.69 -3.31
C VAL A 108 10.36 20.60 -3.97
N ARG A 109 10.94 21.73 -4.37
CA ARG A 109 12.31 21.78 -4.92
C ARG A 109 13.33 21.29 -3.91
N ARG A 110 13.18 21.69 -2.64
CA ARG A 110 14.06 21.27 -1.54
C ARG A 110 13.96 19.76 -1.30
N ILE A 111 12.76 19.17 -1.25
CA ILE A 111 12.56 17.72 -1.12
C ILE A 111 13.38 16.98 -2.19
N ALA A 112 13.22 17.37 -3.46
CA ALA A 112 13.95 16.73 -4.57
C ALA A 112 15.47 16.96 -4.51
N ALA A 113 15.91 18.18 -4.15
CA ALA A 113 17.33 18.55 -4.09
C ALA A 113 18.08 17.85 -2.94
N GLU A 114 17.42 17.53 -1.84
CA GLU A 114 18.00 16.79 -0.72
C GLU A 114 17.98 15.27 -0.92
N GLY A 115 17.56 14.79 -2.10
CA GLY A 115 17.67 13.37 -2.49
C GLY A 115 16.50 12.50 -2.03
N HIS A 116 15.40 13.11 -1.62
CA HIS A 116 14.16 12.40 -1.35
C HIS A 116 13.40 12.10 -2.66
N GLU A 117 12.61 11.03 -2.66
CA GLU A 117 11.73 10.74 -3.78
C GLU A 117 10.47 11.58 -3.69
N VAL A 118 10.08 12.19 -4.83
CA VAL A 118 8.87 13.00 -4.97
C VAL A 118 7.87 12.22 -5.82
N ALA A 119 6.73 11.90 -5.23
CA ALA A 119 5.68 11.08 -5.80
C ALA A 119 4.33 11.81 -5.83
N ASN A 120 3.36 11.25 -6.53
CA ASN A 120 2.04 11.83 -6.77
C ASN A 120 1.01 11.34 -5.74
N HIS A 121 0.23 12.27 -5.14
CA HIS A 121 -0.88 11.93 -4.26
C HIS A 121 -2.19 12.58 -4.73
N THR A 122 -2.39 12.70 -6.04
CA THR A 122 -3.53 13.35 -6.69
C THR A 122 -3.56 14.89 -6.57
N TRP A 123 -4.50 15.51 -7.24
CA TRP A 123 -4.64 16.97 -7.26
C TRP A 123 -5.39 17.52 -6.06
N THR A 124 -6.53 16.89 -5.70
CA THR A 124 -7.45 17.36 -4.65
C THR A 124 -7.72 16.33 -3.55
N HIS A 125 -7.07 15.16 -3.57
CA HIS A 125 -7.28 14.07 -2.61
C HIS A 125 -8.66 13.39 -2.74
N GLN A 126 -9.27 13.40 -3.92
CA GLN A 126 -10.48 12.61 -4.15
C GLN A 126 -10.18 11.12 -4.10
N VAL A 127 -11.13 10.34 -3.61
CA VAL A 127 -11.07 8.87 -3.66
C VAL A 127 -11.26 8.46 -5.12
N LEU A 128 -10.20 7.94 -5.74
CA LEU A 128 -10.17 7.71 -7.19
C LEU A 128 -11.20 6.69 -7.67
N THR A 129 -11.55 5.72 -6.85
CA THR A 129 -12.58 4.70 -7.16
C THR A 129 -14.02 5.25 -7.12
N ASP A 130 -14.22 6.47 -6.68
CA ASP A 130 -15.53 7.09 -6.51
C ASP A 130 -15.79 8.20 -7.55
N ILE A 131 -14.88 8.39 -8.53
CA ILE A 131 -14.96 9.41 -9.58
C ILE A 131 -14.79 8.80 -10.97
N GLU A 132 -15.18 9.55 -12.01
CA GLU A 132 -15.14 9.09 -13.39
C GLU A 132 -13.69 8.98 -13.94
N PRO A 133 -13.43 8.11 -14.92
CA PRO A 133 -12.08 7.88 -15.47
C PRO A 133 -11.36 9.14 -15.95
N ASP A 134 -12.07 10.08 -16.56
CA ASP A 134 -11.48 11.36 -16.99
C ASP A 134 -11.09 12.25 -15.82
N GLU A 135 -11.82 12.19 -14.71
CA GLU A 135 -11.48 12.92 -13.48
C GLU A 135 -10.25 12.29 -12.81
N ILE A 136 -10.15 10.93 -12.79
CA ILE A 136 -8.94 10.23 -12.33
C ILE A 136 -7.71 10.71 -13.11
N ARG A 137 -7.84 10.75 -14.45
CA ARG A 137 -6.76 11.22 -15.33
C ARG A 137 -6.34 12.65 -15.00
N GLN A 138 -7.29 13.55 -14.75
CA GLN A 138 -7.01 14.93 -14.39
C GLN A 138 -6.36 15.05 -13.01
N GLU A 139 -6.84 14.31 -12.00
CA GLU A 139 -6.26 14.29 -10.65
C GLU A 139 -4.78 13.89 -10.68
N LEU A 140 -4.43 12.89 -11.48
CA LEU A 140 -3.07 12.38 -11.57
C LEU A 140 -2.19 13.25 -12.48
N SER A 141 -2.63 13.58 -13.71
CA SER A 141 -1.80 14.29 -14.67
C SER A 141 -1.47 15.73 -14.22
N ARG A 142 -2.43 16.46 -13.66
CA ARG A 142 -2.20 17.83 -13.17
C ARG A 142 -1.14 17.86 -12.06
N THR A 143 -1.15 16.88 -11.18
CA THR A 143 -0.15 16.79 -10.11
C THR A 143 1.22 16.41 -10.65
N GLN A 144 1.30 15.45 -11.58
CA GLN A 144 2.55 15.12 -12.27
C GLN A 144 3.16 16.34 -12.96
N ASP A 145 2.35 17.10 -13.70
CA ASP A 145 2.82 18.27 -14.46
C ASP A 145 3.28 19.39 -13.52
N ALA A 146 2.55 19.61 -12.41
CA ALA A 146 2.95 20.60 -11.40
C ALA A 146 4.30 20.23 -10.75
N ILE A 147 4.48 18.97 -10.37
CA ILE A 147 5.75 18.48 -9.81
C ILE A 147 6.87 18.57 -10.85
N ALA A 148 6.63 18.11 -12.08
CA ALA A 148 7.61 18.15 -13.15
C ALA A 148 8.08 19.57 -13.46
N LYS A 149 7.18 20.55 -13.45
CA LYS A 149 7.52 21.98 -13.66
C LYS A 149 8.46 22.52 -12.59
N ILE A 150 8.39 22.00 -11.36
CA ILE A 150 9.22 22.46 -10.23
C ILE A 150 10.56 21.70 -10.16
N THR A 151 10.51 20.37 -10.35
CA THR A 151 11.65 19.46 -10.11
C THR A 151 12.42 19.09 -11.39
N GLY A 152 11.85 19.36 -12.57
CA GLY A 152 12.38 18.93 -13.86
C GLY A 152 12.11 17.44 -14.19
N ARG A 153 11.44 16.68 -13.33
CA ARG A 153 11.14 15.25 -13.54
C ARG A 153 9.69 14.94 -13.20
N LYS A 154 9.03 14.11 -14.03
CA LYS A 154 7.71 13.57 -13.71
C LYS A 154 7.85 12.48 -12.66
N PRO A 155 6.97 12.46 -11.63
CA PRO A 155 6.83 11.31 -10.75
C PRO A 155 6.52 10.03 -11.52
N THR A 156 7.09 8.92 -11.08
CA THR A 156 6.77 7.58 -11.59
C THR A 156 6.01 6.74 -10.58
N LEU A 157 5.86 7.26 -9.36
CA LEU A 157 5.08 6.64 -8.29
C LEU A 157 3.88 7.50 -7.93
N MET A 158 2.81 6.85 -7.54
CA MET A 158 1.65 7.48 -6.92
C MET A 158 1.14 6.66 -5.73
N ARG A 159 0.43 7.32 -4.82
CA ARG A 159 -0.35 6.65 -3.79
C ARG A 159 -1.80 7.11 -3.91
N PRO A 160 -2.76 6.16 -4.11
CA PRO A 160 -4.16 6.54 -4.18
C PRO A 160 -4.66 6.97 -2.80
N PRO A 161 -5.49 8.03 -2.69
CA PRO A 161 -6.11 8.44 -1.44
C PRO A 161 -6.81 7.28 -0.75
N GLN A 162 -6.60 7.16 0.58
CA GLN A 162 -7.10 6.08 1.42
C GLN A 162 -6.63 4.66 1.01
N GLY A 163 -5.69 4.53 0.07
CA GLY A 163 -5.27 3.24 -0.48
C GLY A 163 -6.31 2.56 -1.36
N ARG A 164 -7.39 3.28 -1.76
CA ARG A 164 -8.45 2.72 -2.59
C ARG A 164 -8.05 2.77 -4.06
N THR A 165 -8.07 1.60 -4.68
CA THR A 165 -7.71 1.40 -6.08
C THR A 165 -8.52 0.25 -6.69
N ASP A 166 -8.63 0.25 -8.02
CA ASP A 166 -9.28 -0.77 -8.83
C ASP A 166 -8.58 -0.89 -10.19
N ASP A 167 -9.15 -1.69 -11.09
CA ASP A 167 -8.60 -1.91 -12.42
C ASP A 167 -8.59 -0.62 -13.26
N THR A 168 -9.60 0.24 -13.12
CA THR A 168 -9.69 1.53 -13.83
C THR A 168 -8.57 2.47 -13.39
N VAL A 169 -8.35 2.60 -12.06
CA VAL A 169 -7.24 3.40 -11.52
C VAL A 169 -5.91 2.82 -11.97
N SER A 170 -5.76 1.50 -12.01
CA SER A 170 -4.54 0.82 -12.43
C SER A 170 -4.23 1.04 -13.92
N GLU A 171 -5.25 0.99 -14.79
CA GLU A 171 -5.08 1.26 -16.21
C GLU A 171 -4.68 2.71 -16.49
N ILE A 172 -5.38 3.67 -15.89
CA ILE A 172 -5.04 5.10 -16.03
C ILE A 172 -3.64 5.40 -15.46
N SER A 173 -3.29 4.79 -14.33
CA SER A 173 -1.94 4.90 -13.77
C SER A 173 -0.87 4.38 -14.74
N ARG A 174 -1.14 3.24 -15.41
CA ARG A 174 -0.26 2.68 -16.44
C ARG A 174 -0.06 3.62 -17.61
N GLU A 175 -1.14 4.19 -18.14
CA GLU A 175 -1.09 5.15 -19.24
C GLU A 175 -0.27 6.40 -18.89
N LEU A 176 -0.34 6.84 -17.63
CA LEU A 176 0.38 8.00 -17.13
C LEU A 176 1.83 7.69 -16.68
N GLY A 177 2.25 6.41 -16.76
CA GLY A 177 3.58 5.99 -16.33
C GLY A 177 3.75 5.95 -14.81
N LEU A 178 2.67 5.75 -14.05
CA LEU A 178 2.64 5.73 -12.58
C LEU A 178 2.45 4.31 -12.05
N ALA A 179 3.32 3.90 -11.12
CA ALA A 179 3.11 2.73 -10.28
C ALA A 179 2.43 3.14 -8.96
N GLN A 180 1.57 2.29 -8.45
CA GLN A 180 0.83 2.55 -7.21
C GLN A 180 1.57 1.95 -6.02
N VAL A 181 1.70 2.72 -4.92
CA VAL A 181 2.43 2.29 -3.73
C VAL A 181 1.53 2.42 -2.50
N LEU A 182 1.22 1.30 -1.88
CA LEU A 182 0.53 1.21 -0.60
C LEU A 182 1.55 1.11 0.54
N TRP A 183 1.14 0.63 1.70
CA TRP A 183 1.95 0.57 2.91
C TRP A 183 1.68 -0.69 3.72
N SER A 184 2.61 -1.04 4.59
CA SER A 184 2.44 -2.09 5.60
C SER A 184 2.18 -1.51 6.99
N VAL A 185 2.62 -0.27 7.24
CA VAL A 185 2.53 0.36 8.57
C VAL A 185 1.83 1.70 8.47
N THR A 186 0.84 1.93 9.34
CA THR A 186 0.22 3.24 9.53
C THR A 186 0.13 3.58 11.01
N ALA A 187 0.61 4.75 11.39
CA ALA A 187 0.50 5.25 12.77
C ALA A 187 -0.88 5.83 13.08
N LYS A 188 -1.75 5.99 12.07
CA LYS A 188 -3.02 6.73 12.17
C LYS A 188 -2.82 8.11 12.79
N ASP A 189 -1.77 8.79 12.38
CA ASP A 189 -1.35 10.11 12.87
C ASP A 189 -2.38 11.22 12.61
N TYR A 190 -3.26 11.02 11.62
CA TYR A 190 -4.43 11.86 11.38
C TYR A 190 -5.48 11.81 12.52
N SER A 191 -5.38 10.87 13.44
CA SER A 191 -6.36 10.64 14.52
C SER A 191 -5.88 11.11 15.90
N THR A 192 -4.65 11.63 16.00
CA THR A 192 -4.05 12.05 17.27
C THR A 192 -2.95 13.08 17.06
N THR A 193 -2.71 13.92 18.07
CA THR A 193 -1.55 14.82 18.14
C THR A 193 -0.48 14.31 19.11
N ASP A 194 -0.69 13.13 19.73
CA ASP A 194 0.25 12.51 20.66
C ASP A 194 1.40 11.85 19.88
N SER A 195 2.56 12.52 19.92
CA SER A 195 3.76 12.07 19.21
C SER A 195 4.34 10.76 19.76
N ASP A 196 4.14 10.46 21.04
CA ASP A 196 4.60 9.21 21.64
C ASP A 196 3.74 8.04 21.15
N LEU A 197 2.43 8.22 21.07
CA LEU A 197 1.52 7.23 20.51
C LEU A 197 1.77 6.99 19.01
N ILE A 198 2.04 8.05 18.24
CA ILE A 198 2.42 7.95 16.82
C ILE A 198 3.71 7.13 16.69
N ARG A 199 4.71 7.42 17.51
CA ARG A 199 5.98 6.68 17.54
C ARG A 199 5.74 5.20 17.87
N GLU A 200 5.01 4.90 18.95
CA GLU A 200 4.69 3.54 19.39
C GLU A 200 4.05 2.74 18.25
N ARG A 201 2.94 3.23 17.67
CA ARG A 201 2.23 2.56 16.57
C ARG A 201 3.11 2.33 15.34
N THR A 202 4.00 3.27 15.03
CA THR A 202 4.95 3.13 13.93
C THR A 202 5.95 2.03 14.21
N LEU A 203 6.50 1.97 15.41
CA LEU A 203 7.53 1.01 15.82
C LEU A 203 7.00 -0.40 15.98
N ASP A 204 5.75 -0.54 16.41
CA ASP A 204 5.09 -1.84 16.58
C ASP A 204 4.79 -2.53 15.23
N GLY A 205 4.46 -1.74 14.22
CA GLY A 205 4.19 -2.27 12.88
C GLY A 205 5.43 -2.42 12.00
N ALA A 206 6.59 -1.89 12.41
CA ALA A 206 7.78 -1.83 11.56
C ALA A 206 8.45 -3.18 11.39
N ASP A 207 8.54 -3.66 10.14
CA ASP A 207 9.26 -4.87 9.77
C ASP A 207 10.16 -4.65 8.55
N LYS A 208 11.03 -5.64 8.27
CA LYS A 208 11.92 -5.62 7.10
C LYS A 208 11.12 -5.43 5.81
N ASP A 209 11.65 -4.59 4.93
CA ASP A 209 11.07 -4.24 3.64
C ASP A 209 9.71 -3.52 3.73
N GLY A 210 9.34 -3.05 4.93
CA GLY A 210 8.11 -2.30 5.18
C GLY A 210 8.12 -0.89 4.59
N ILE A 211 6.92 -0.38 4.33
CA ILE A 211 6.65 1.00 3.93
C ILE A 211 5.79 1.63 5.02
N ILE A 212 6.31 2.66 5.68
CA ILE A 212 5.65 3.39 6.75
C ILE A 212 4.89 4.57 6.17
N LEU A 213 3.59 4.65 6.44
CA LEU A 213 2.74 5.80 6.10
C LEU A 213 2.63 6.75 7.28
N LEU A 214 3.04 8.00 7.06
CA LEU A 214 2.85 9.16 7.92
C LEU A 214 2.35 10.36 7.08
N HIS A 215 2.00 11.47 7.76
CA HIS A 215 1.59 12.71 7.11
C HIS A 215 2.29 13.90 7.81
N ASP A 216 3.05 14.69 7.06
CA ASP A 216 3.80 15.84 7.60
C ASP A 216 2.94 17.11 7.81
N ILE A 217 1.63 16.97 7.61
CA ILE A 217 0.64 18.02 7.78
C ILE A 217 -0.08 17.98 9.13
N TYR A 218 0.10 16.92 9.94
CA TYR A 218 -0.51 16.80 11.26
C TYR A 218 0.48 17.12 12.39
N ASP A 219 0.03 17.85 13.39
CA ASP A 219 0.90 18.46 14.44
C ASP A 219 1.73 17.43 15.22
N GLY A 220 1.22 16.22 15.45
CA GLY A 220 1.91 15.18 16.22
C GLY A 220 3.00 14.43 15.46
N THR A 221 2.97 14.46 14.14
CA THR A 221 3.82 13.58 13.30
C THR A 221 5.27 14.00 13.28
N VAL A 222 5.55 15.24 12.91
CA VAL A 222 6.96 15.71 12.79
C VAL A 222 7.71 15.61 14.10
N PRO A 223 7.15 15.93 15.29
CA PRO A 223 7.80 15.68 16.56
C PRO A 223 8.09 14.21 16.88
N ALA A 224 7.32 13.25 16.35
CA ALA A 224 7.55 11.80 16.56
C ALA A 224 8.75 11.27 15.76
N VAL A 225 9.07 11.88 14.60
CA VAL A 225 10.04 11.37 13.62
C VAL A 225 11.44 11.13 14.20
N PRO A 226 12.05 12.00 15.00
CA PRO A 226 13.37 11.74 15.57
C PRO A 226 13.43 10.47 16.42
N GLY A 227 12.39 10.24 17.24
CA GLY A 227 12.27 9.03 18.06
C GLY A 227 12.08 7.76 17.23
N ILE A 228 11.28 7.84 16.16
CA ILE A 228 11.08 6.74 15.18
C ILE A 228 12.42 6.38 14.53
N ILE A 229 13.12 7.36 13.99
CA ILE A 229 14.41 7.14 13.29
C ILE A 229 15.44 6.53 14.23
N LYS A 230 15.60 7.10 15.42
CA LYS A 230 16.55 6.63 16.42
C LYS A 230 16.32 5.16 16.80
N GLU A 231 15.07 4.80 17.08
CA GLU A 231 14.74 3.43 17.50
C GLU A 231 14.86 2.42 16.34
N LEU A 232 14.44 2.79 15.12
CA LEU A 232 14.58 1.91 13.96
C LEU A 232 16.05 1.69 13.59
N LYS A 233 16.92 2.73 13.66
CA LYS A 233 18.37 2.57 13.51
C LYS A 233 18.94 1.61 14.56
N LYS A 234 18.52 1.73 15.82
CA LYS A 234 18.92 0.83 16.91
C LYS A 234 18.49 -0.62 16.64
N ARG A 235 17.33 -0.84 16.01
CA ARG A 235 16.84 -2.16 15.58
C ARG A 235 17.53 -2.67 14.29
N GLY A 236 18.54 -1.97 13.79
CA GLY A 236 19.35 -2.34 12.62
C GLY A 236 18.70 -2.04 11.27
N PHE A 237 17.68 -1.17 11.23
CA PHE A 237 17.09 -0.76 9.96
C PHE A 237 17.95 0.26 9.23
N THR A 238 17.99 0.11 7.91
CA THR A 238 18.52 1.08 6.95
C THR A 238 17.35 1.76 6.24
N PHE A 239 17.29 3.08 6.32
CA PHE A 239 16.25 3.85 5.64
C PHE A 239 16.57 4.01 4.16
N VAL A 240 15.54 3.84 3.34
CA VAL A 240 15.63 3.94 1.87
C VAL A 240 14.39 4.64 1.32
N THR A 241 14.48 5.18 0.10
CA THR A 241 13.29 5.58 -0.66
C THR A 241 12.56 4.36 -1.19
N VAL A 242 11.28 4.50 -1.60
CA VAL A 242 10.54 3.39 -2.22
C VAL A 242 11.24 2.83 -3.46
N PRO A 243 11.77 3.65 -4.41
CA PRO A 243 12.56 3.10 -5.51
C PRO A 243 13.80 2.32 -5.06
N GLN A 244 14.52 2.79 -4.03
CA GLN A 244 15.68 2.08 -3.50
C GLN A 244 15.29 0.75 -2.82
N LEU A 245 14.11 0.68 -2.17
CA LEU A 245 13.59 -0.56 -1.60
C LEU A 245 13.39 -1.66 -2.65
N MET A 246 13.05 -1.26 -3.87
CA MET A 246 12.78 -2.15 -5.01
C MET A 246 14.02 -2.43 -5.87
N ALA A 247 15.08 -1.64 -5.72
CA ALA A 247 16.28 -1.76 -6.56
C ALA A 247 16.94 -3.15 -6.45
N PRO A 248 17.39 -3.73 -7.58
CA PRO A 248 17.60 -3.15 -8.89
C PRO A 248 16.36 -3.12 -9.80
N ALA A 249 15.22 -3.69 -9.38
CA ALA A 249 13.97 -3.58 -10.10
C ALA A 249 13.49 -2.12 -10.16
N LYS A 250 12.63 -1.83 -11.13
CA LYS A 250 11.90 -0.58 -11.24
C LYS A 250 10.42 -0.86 -11.03
N ALA A 251 9.72 0.11 -10.48
CA ALA A 251 8.27 0.01 -10.36
C ALA A 251 7.62 0.05 -11.75
N GLU A 252 6.79 -0.95 -12.04
CA GLU A 252 6.07 -1.08 -13.32
C GLU A 252 4.80 -0.25 -13.28
N PRO A 253 4.54 0.63 -14.27
CA PRO A 253 3.33 1.44 -14.33
C PRO A 253 2.06 0.61 -14.26
N GLY A 254 1.06 1.08 -13.51
CA GLY A 254 -0.22 0.40 -13.29
C GLY A 254 -0.19 -0.68 -12.22
N THR A 255 0.99 -1.17 -11.82
CA THR A 255 1.13 -2.18 -10.77
C THR A 255 0.92 -1.58 -9.39
N VAL A 256 0.23 -2.32 -8.51
CA VAL A 256 -0.02 -1.95 -7.11
C VAL A 256 0.98 -2.68 -6.21
N TYR A 257 1.86 -1.92 -5.56
CA TYR A 257 2.86 -2.44 -4.64
C TYR A 257 2.41 -2.30 -3.20
N ARG A 258 2.46 -3.43 -2.47
CA ARG A 258 2.19 -3.48 -1.02
C ARG A 258 3.20 -4.43 -0.37
N PRO A 259 3.96 -4.00 0.68
CA PRO A 259 4.79 -4.90 1.48
C PRO A 259 4.00 -5.93 2.26
#